data_69663760c249bc763c5852f56e36cc4c
#
_entry.id   69663760c249bc763c5852f56e36cc4c
#
_cell.length_a   1.000
_cell.length_b   1.000
_cell.length_c   1.000
_cell.angle_alpha   90.00
_cell.angle_beta   90.00
_cell.angle_gamma   90.00
#
_symmetry.space_group_name_H-M   'P 1'
#
loop_
_entity.id
_entity.type
_entity.pdbx_description
1 polymer ?
#
loop_
_entity_poly.entity_id
_entity_poly.type
_entity_poly.pdbx_seq_one_letter_code
_entity_poly.pdbx_strand_id
1 'polypeptide(L)'
;MVYLDNAATTAMDEEVVERVRESMQGLFANSGTPYRIGLDAKRHIENSSAAIAECLQVPSSHRIVFTSGGTESNNLFIKGLCFPDKRTAFLGLEHPSVTASLEFFKQYGNEPISLLSFQDEGRLKLNAISYLNEKRVKLLCLSHVNNELGTVNPPLSIISALAKESPQTKLFLDGVQAIGKLKVDKAMWSGLAGYSVSGHKIHGPKGIGLLIYDSKLDLKPQMHGGKQQFGVRSGTLPLPLILGLETAVKSAVSKTETTQKHLNELSQHLVQGLRGLEKRTPELKIRFNSCVDGDINKQTPSLINFSFPPVEGEVLLHHLEAKNIFVGLGSACSAHSKEPSKILMGIGLTKEQARCSLRVSFSRYNTT
;
A
#
# COMPACT_ATOMS: atom_id res chain seq x y z
N MET A 1 -14.54 -17.91 -13.47
CA MET A 1 -13.25 -17.24 -13.22
C MET A 1 -13.20 -16.88 -11.74
N VAL A 2 -12.18 -17.34 -11.03
CA VAL A 2 -11.94 -17.02 -9.62
C VAL A 2 -10.66 -16.17 -9.54
N TYR A 3 -10.81 -14.88 -9.26
CA TYR A 3 -9.68 -13.95 -9.19
C TYR A 3 -9.26 -13.70 -7.74
N LEU A 4 -8.10 -14.19 -7.37
CA LEU A 4 -7.53 -14.17 -6.02
C LEU A 4 -6.17 -13.45 -5.95
N ASP A 5 -5.93 -12.51 -6.89
CA ASP A 5 -4.72 -11.68 -6.90
C ASP A 5 -5.06 -10.17 -6.75
N ASN A 6 -6.00 -9.87 -5.86
CA ASN A 6 -6.48 -8.50 -5.60
C ASN A 6 -5.41 -7.59 -4.98
N ALA A 7 -4.33 -8.15 -4.42
CA ALA A 7 -3.17 -7.38 -3.98
C ALA A 7 -2.33 -6.83 -5.16
N ALA A 8 -2.38 -7.47 -6.33
CA ALA A 8 -1.72 -6.96 -7.54
C ALA A 8 -2.54 -5.82 -8.16
N THR A 9 -3.84 -6.02 -8.37
CA THR A 9 -4.80 -5.01 -8.85
C THR A 9 -6.22 -5.50 -8.59
N THR A 10 -7.19 -4.60 -8.56
CA THR A 10 -8.61 -4.97 -8.44
C THR A 10 -9.38 -4.58 -9.71
N ALA A 11 -10.48 -5.26 -9.98
CA ALA A 11 -11.47 -4.79 -10.94
C ALA A 11 -12.08 -3.47 -10.44
N MET A 12 -12.37 -2.56 -11.34
CA MET A 12 -13.02 -1.30 -11.01
C MET A 12 -14.48 -1.55 -10.66
N ASP A 13 -14.99 -0.89 -9.61
CA ASP A 13 -16.41 -0.95 -9.26
C ASP A 13 -17.27 -0.31 -10.35
N GLU A 14 -18.46 -0.83 -10.56
CA GLU A 14 -19.37 -0.33 -11.60
C GLU A 14 -19.75 1.15 -11.38
N GLU A 15 -20.01 1.55 -10.15
CA GLU A 15 -20.27 2.95 -9.79
C GLU A 15 -19.08 3.87 -10.11
N VAL A 16 -17.85 3.34 -10.00
CA VAL A 16 -16.62 4.07 -10.34
C VAL A 16 -16.48 4.18 -11.86
N VAL A 17 -16.73 3.10 -12.60
CA VAL A 17 -16.71 3.09 -14.07
C VAL A 17 -17.68 4.13 -14.61
N GLU A 18 -18.92 4.14 -14.10
CA GLU A 18 -19.95 5.08 -14.52
C GLU A 18 -19.56 6.52 -14.21
N ARG A 19 -19.05 6.79 -13.02
CA ARG A 19 -18.59 8.11 -12.60
C ARG A 19 -17.48 8.66 -13.50
N VAL A 20 -16.51 7.79 -13.86
CA VAL A 20 -15.44 8.14 -14.80
C VAL A 20 -16.00 8.42 -16.19
N ARG A 21 -16.90 7.58 -16.70
CA ARG A 21 -17.55 7.73 -18.02
C ARG A 21 -18.31 9.04 -18.14
N GLU A 22 -19.18 9.35 -17.18
CA GLU A 22 -19.94 10.60 -17.16
C GLU A 22 -19.03 11.84 -17.15
N SER A 23 -17.98 11.79 -16.33
CA SER A 23 -17.07 12.92 -16.23
C SER A 23 -16.20 13.12 -17.48
N MET A 24 -15.83 12.04 -18.19
CA MET A 24 -15.12 12.14 -19.46
C MET A 24 -15.98 12.82 -20.55
N GLN A 25 -17.30 12.62 -20.50
CA GLN A 25 -18.23 13.23 -21.45
C GLN A 25 -18.55 14.68 -21.12
N GLY A 26 -18.76 14.99 -19.83
CA GLY A 26 -19.31 16.28 -19.39
C GLY A 26 -18.28 17.27 -18.82
N LEU A 27 -17.15 16.79 -18.28
CA LEU A 27 -16.21 17.62 -17.51
C LEU A 27 -14.80 17.63 -18.13
N PHE A 28 -14.69 17.97 -19.41
CA PHE A 28 -13.42 17.90 -20.16
C PHE A 28 -12.52 19.14 -20.00
N ALA A 29 -13.03 20.22 -19.39
CA ALA A 29 -12.30 21.49 -19.33
C ALA A 29 -11.07 21.42 -18.41
N ASN A 30 -10.03 22.18 -18.78
CA ASN A 30 -8.85 22.33 -17.94
C ASN A 30 -9.17 23.21 -16.72
N SER A 31 -8.93 22.68 -15.52
CA SER A 31 -9.16 23.37 -14.25
C SER A 31 -8.27 24.61 -14.01
N GLY A 32 -7.25 24.82 -14.83
CA GLY A 32 -6.39 26.01 -14.79
C GLY A 32 -6.90 27.21 -15.57
N THR A 33 -8.04 27.08 -16.28
CA THR A 33 -8.59 28.18 -17.12
C THR A 33 -9.63 29.02 -16.37
N PRO A 34 -9.66 30.35 -16.59
CA PRO A 34 -10.52 31.25 -15.80
C PRO A 34 -11.97 31.32 -16.26
N TYR A 35 -12.34 30.66 -17.35
CA TYR A 35 -13.73 30.64 -17.81
C TYR A 35 -14.59 29.62 -17.05
N ARG A 36 -15.94 29.79 -17.13
CA ARG A 36 -16.90 29.04 -16.29
C ARG A 36 -16.65 27.56 -16.20
N ILE A 37 -16.52 26.85 -17.32
CA ILE A 37 -16.35 25.39 -17.33
C ILE A 37 -14.99 24.94 -16.73
N GLY A 38 -13.95 25.80 -16.82
CA GLY A 38 -12.67 25.55 -16.15
C GLY A 38 -12.75 25.74 -14.63
N LEU A 39 -13.47 26.78 -14.19
CA LEU A 39 -13.75 26.99 -12.77
C LEU A 39 -14.65 25.91 -12.20
N ASP A 40 -15.58 25.37 -12.97
CA ASP A 40 -16.38 24.20 -12.57
C ASP A 40 -15.51 22.95 -12.39
N ALA A 41 -14.62 22.68 -13.34
CA ALA A 41 -13.65 21.59 -13.21
C ALA A 41 -12.76 21.75 -11.96
N LYS A 42 -12.31 22.97 -11.66
CA LYS A 42 -11.53 23.27 -10.45
C LYS A 42 -12.33 22.97 -9.18
N ARG A 43 -13.59 23.43 -9.12
CA ARG A 43 -14.49 23.15 -7.97
C ARG A 43 -14.69 21.65 -7.75
N HIS A 44 -14.86 20.87 -8.81
CA HIS A 44 -14.97 19.42 -8.70
C HIS A 44 -13.71 18.78 -8.08
N ILE A 45 -12.52 19.23 -8.48
CA ILE A 45 -11.25 18.74 -7.90
C ILE A 45 -11.15 19.10 -6.41
N GLU A 46 -11.47 20.36 -6.06
CA GLU A 46 -11.44 20.82 -4.67
C GLU A 46 -12.45 20.06 -3.80
N ASN A 47 -13.66 19.86 -4.29
CA ASN A 47 -14.71 19.09 -3.60
C ASN A 47 -14.29 17.61 -3.42
N SER A 48 -13.69 16.99 -4.44
CA SER A 48 -13.18 15.64 -4.35
C SER A 48 -12.07 15.52 -3.31
N SER A 49 -11.15 16.49 -3.28
CA SER A 49 -10.10 16.52 -2.26
C SER A 49 -10.68 16.63 -0.84
N ALA A 50 -11.68 17.51 -0.64
CA ALA A 50 -12.36 17.68 0.64
C ALA A 50 -13.13 16.42 1.05
N ALA A 51 -13.86 15.80 0.13
CA ALA A 51 -14.63 14.59 0.39
C ALA A 51 -13.72 13.39 0.74
N ILE A 52 -12.59 13.26 0.06
CA ILE A 52 -11.57 12.24 0.40
C ILE A 52 -10.98 12.52 1.78
N ALA A 53 -10.66 13.79 2.09
CA ALA A 53 -10.15 14.18 3.41
C ALA A 53 -11.14 13.83 4.53
N GLU A 54 -12.43 14.11 4.32
CA GLU A 54 -13.50 13.77 5.25
C GLU A 54 -13.60 12.25 5.46
N CYS A 55 -13.67 11.47 4.38
CA CYS A 55 -13.77 10.01 4.44
C CYS A 55 -12.60 9.38 5.19
N LEU A 56 -11.38 9.86 4.94
CA LEU A 56 -10.16 9.37 5.58
C LEU A 56 -9.86 10.09 6.91
N GLN A 57 -10.73 10.99 7.36
CA GLN A 57 -10.58 11.79 8.57
C GLN A 57 -9.24 12.54 8.62
N VAL A 58 -8.76 13.02 7.46
CA VAL A 58 -7.51 13.77 7.31
C VAL A 58 -7.70 15.19 7.85
N PRO A 59 -6.91 15.65 8.84
CA PRO A 59 -7.04 16.99 9.40
C PRO A 59 -6.50 18.06 8.43
N SER A 60 -6.90 19.31 8.64
CA SER A 60 -6.45 20.48 7.86
C SER A 60 -4.93 20.75 7.94
N SER A 61 -4.24 20.13 8.89
CA SER A 61 -2.77 20.15 8.96
C SER A 61 -2.08 19.32 7.87
N HIS A 62 -2.84 18.54 7.12
CA HIS A 62 -2.31 17.73 6.02
C HIS A 62 -2.86 18.20 4.68
N ARG A 63 -2.09 17.99 3.62
CA ARG A 63 -2.47 18.24 2.23
C ARG A 63 -2.66 16.93 1.48
N ILE A 64 -3.62 16.91 0.57
CA ILE A 64 -3.84 15.81 -0.38
C ILE A 64 -3.30 16.25 -1.73
N VAL A 65 -2.45 15.43 -2.33
CA VAL A 65 -1.90 15.59 -3.69
C VAL A 65 -2.28 14.39 -4.53
N PHE A 66 -2.95 14.61 -5.65
CA PHE A 66 -3.24 13.57 -6.62
C PHE A 66 -2.00 13.21 -7.42
N THR A 67 -1.72 11.93 -7.54
CA THR A 67 -0.58 11.34 -8.24
C THR A 67 -1.05 10.30 -9.24
N SER A 68 -0.16 9.70 -10.01
CA SER A 68 -0.51 8.59 -10.91
C SER A 68 -0.70 7.24 -10.20
N GLY A 69 -0.42 7.16 -8.90
CA GLY A 69 -0.54 5.93 -8.10
C GLY A 69 0.42 5.89 -6.93
N GLY A 70 0.44 4.75 -6.20
CA GLY A 70 1.30 4.57 -5.03
C GLY A 70 2.79 4.78 -5.33
N THR A 71 3.27 4.29 -6.48
CA THR A 71 4.68 4.45 -6.87
C THR A 71 5.08 5.91 -6.98
N GLU A 72 4.28 6.76 -7.64
CA GLU A 72 4.56 8.20 -7.71
C GLU A 72 4.45 8.84 -6.32
N SER A 73 3.44 8.47 -5.52
CA SER A 73 3.27 9.01 -4.16
C SER A 73 4.48 8.71 -3.26
N ASN A 74 4.98 7.47 -3.28
CA ASN A 74 6.16 7.06 -2.52
C ASN A 74 7.41 7.83 -2.99
N ASN A 75 7.65 7.90 -4.30
CA ASN A 75 8.77 8.65 -4.87
C ASN A 75 8.70 10.15 -4.54
N LEU A 76 7.52 10.76 -4.72
CA LEU A 76 7.31 12.18 -4.46
C LEU A 76 7.61 12.54 -3.00
N PHE A 77 7.11 11.72 -2.05
CA PHE A 77 7.35 11.96 -0.64
C PHE A 77 8.81 11.72 -0.26
N ILE A 78 9.33 10.53 -0.57
CA ILE A 78 10.67 10.12 -0.16
C ILE A 78 11.72 11.04 -0.79
N LYS A 79 11.69 11.22 -2.10
CA LYS A 79 12.67 12.07 -2.80
C LYS A 79 12.45 13.55 -2.54
N GLY A 80 11.18 13.97 -2.32
CA GLY A 80 10.87 15.36 -1.99
C GLY A 80 11.30 15.80 -0.59
N LEU A 81 11.35 14.86 0.37
CA LEU A 81 11.72 15.14 1.76
C LEU A 81 13.18 14.80 2.07
N CYS A 82 13.74 13.78 1.41
CA CYS A 82 15.10 13.32 1.67
C CYS A 82 16.12 14.16 0.91
N PHE A 83 17.17 14.55 1.63
CA PHE A 83 18.37 15.19 1.09
C PHE A 83 19.59 14.35 1.46
N PRO A 84 20.74 14.53 0.81
CA PRO A 84 21.93 13.75 1.06
C PRO A 84 22.38 13.68 2.54
N ASP A 85 22.05 14.71 3.33
CA ASP A 85 22.39 14.81 4.75
C ASP A 85 21.38 14.16 5.70
N LYS A 86 20.21 13.69 5.20
CA LYS A 86 19.15 13.09 6.02
C LYS A 86 19.23 11.58 6.04
N ARG A 87 19.58 11.01 7.19
CA ARG A 87 19.54 9.56 7.40
C ARG A 87 18.11 9.04 7.37
N THR A 88 17.93 7.99 6.60
CA THR A 88 16.63 7.32 6.41
C THR A 88 16.70 5.87 6.88
N ALA A 89 15.57 5.31 7.28
CA ALA A 89 15.44 3.90 7.63
C ALA A 89 14.16 3.29 7.03
N PHE A 90 14.17 1.99 6.84
CA PHE A 90 13.05 1.19 6.34
C PHE A 90 13.16 -0.24 6.89
N LEU A 91 12.06 -0.99 6.89
CA LEU A 91 12.07 -2.34 7.48
C LEU A 91 12.93 -3.34 6.68
N GLY A 92 13.11 -3.13 5.37
CA GLY A 92 13.79 -4.07 4.48
C GLY A 92 12.82 -5.02 3.76
N LEU A 93 11.55 -4.93 4.07
CA LEU A 93 10.46 -5.72 3.49
C LEU A 93 9.48 -4.85 2.68
N GLU A 94 9.93 -3.67 2.26
CA GLU A 94 9.09 -2.68 1.59
C GLU A 94 8.93 -2.97 0.10
N HIS A 95 7.87 -2.42 -0.46
CA HIS A 95 7.65 -2.43 -1.91
C HIS A 95 8.82 -1.74 -2.65
N PRO A 96 9.20 -2.20 -3.87
CA PRO A 96 10.29 -1.60 -4.66
C PRO A 96 10.20 -0.09 -4.84
N SER A 97 9.00 0.51 -4.91
CA SER A 97 8.84 1.97 -5.01
C SER A 97 9.34 2.73 -3.77
N VAL A 98 9.41 2.09 -2.61
CA VAL A 98 10.01 2.64 -1.39
C VAL A 98 11.51 2.37 -1.37
N THR A 99 11.92 1.11 -1.53
CA THR A 99 13.33 0.72 -1.43
C THR A 99 14.19 1.39 -2.50
N ALA A 100 13.77 1.36 -3.77
CA ALA A 100 14.49 2.00 -4.86
C ALA A 100 14.54 3.53 -4.72
N SER A 101 13.47 4.14 -4.15
CA SER A 101 13.48 5.59 -3.87
C SER A 101 14.47 5.99 -2.79
N LEU A 102 14.66 5.14 -1.77
CA LEU A 102 15.68 5.35 -0.73
C LEU A 102 17.09 5.07 -1.27
N GLU A 103 17.25 3.97 -2.01
CA GLU A 103 18.54 3.61 -2.63
C GLU A 103 19.05 4.65 -3.63
N PHE A 104 18.13 5.41 -4.25
CA PHE A 104 18.51 6.55 -5.12
C PHE A 104 19.49 7.51 -4.44
N PHE A 105 19.41 7.68 -3.11
CA PHE A 105 20.29 8.58 -2.37
C PHE A 105 21.67 8.00 -2.06
N LYS A 106 21.94 6.72 -2.33
CA LYS A 106 23.26 6.12 -2.17
C LYS A 106 24.32 6.82 -3.03
N GLN A 107 23.94 7.26 -4.23
CA GLN A 107 24.82 8.01 -5.12
C GLN A 107 25.28 9.35 -4.53
N TYR A 108 24.61 9.84 -3.49
CA TYR A 108 24.96 11.07 -2.77
C TYR A 108 25.56 10.80 -1.38
N GLY A 109 25.96 9.53 -1.11
CA GLY A 109 26.56 9.13 0.17
C GLY A 109 25.56 8.90 1.31
N ASN A 110 24.26 8.87 1.03
CA ASN A 110 23.24 8.56 2.03
C ASN A 110 22.85 7.06 1.93
N GLU A 111 23.40 6.24 2.84
CA GLU A 111 23.04 4.83 2.97
C GLU A 111 21.77 4.68 3.83
N PRO A 112 20.64 4.23 3.25
CA PRO A 112 19.44 3.94 4.01
C PRO A 112 19.66 2.77 4.97
N ILE A 113 19.19 2.90 6.21
CA ILE A 113 19.34 1.88 7.24
C ILE A 113 18.24 0.84 7.08
N SER A 114 18.62 -0.40 6.79
CA SER A 114 17.69 -1.52 6.84
C SER A 114 17.50 -2.01 8.28
N LEU A 115 16.25 -2.11 8.71
CA LEU A 115 15.86 -2.61 10.03
C LEU A 115 15.46 -4.09 10.00
N LEU A 116 15.94 -4.85 9.02
CA LEU A 116 15.54 -6.24 8.83
C LEU A 116 15.82 -7.12 10.06
N SER A 117 16.87 -6.84 10.83
CA SER A 117 17.16 -7.51 12.10
C SER A 117 16.17 -7.18 13.23
N PHE A 118 15.37 -6.13 13.06
CA PHE A 118 14.35 -5.69 14.01
C PHE A 118 12.93 -6.08 13.58
N GLN A 119 12.78 -7.01 12.63
CA GLN A 119 11.47 -7.51 12.25
C GLN A 119 11.05 -8.72 13.08
N ASP A 120 9.74 -8.93 13.17
CA ASP A 120 9.10 -10.11 13.74
C ASP A 120 7.90 -10.48 12.88
N GLU A 121 7.97 -11.63 12.24
CA GLU A 121 6.94 -12.07 11.28
C GLU A 121 6.62 -11.00 10.20
N GLY A 122 7.61 -10.23 9.79
CA GLY A 122 7.44 -9.15 8.80
C GLY A 122 6.92 -7.82 9.36
N ARG A 123 6.87 -7.64 10.68
CA ARG A 123 6.47 -6.41 11.37
C ARG A 123 7.66 -5.75 12.06
N LEU A 124 7.62 -4.42 12.20
CA LEU A 124 8.64 -3.69 12.94
C LEU A 124 8.53 -3.97 14.45
N LYS A 125 9.60 -4.40 15.08
CA LYS A 125 9.72 -4.45 16.55
C LYS A 125 9.92 -3.05 17.10
N LEU A 126 9.16 -2.67 18.13
CA LEU A 126 9.23 -1.32 18.69
C LEU A 126 10.59 -0.98 19.35
N ASN A 127 11.37 -1.98 19.77
CA ASN A 127 12.74 -1.75 20.24
C ASN A 127 13.70 -1.21 19.17
N ALA A 128 13.33 -1.24 17.88
CA ALA A 128 14.07 -0.56 16.82
C ALA A 128 14.07 0.96 16.97
N ILE A 129 13.09 1.54 17.70
CA ILE A 129 12.93 3.01 17.78
C ILE A 129 14.11 3.65 18.53
N SER A 130 14.61 3.04 19.61
CA SER A 130 15.82 3.52 20.30
C SER A 130 17.05 3.49 19.38
N TYR A 131 17.16 2.47 18.53
CA TYR A 131 18.23 2.40 17.52
C TYR A 131 18.12 3.52 16.46
N LEU A 132 16.87 3.88 16.05
CA LEU A 132 16.67 5.02 15.15
C LEU A 132 17.16 6.33 15.77
N ASN A 133 16.93 6.52 17.07
CA ASN A 133 17.41 7.70 17.81
C ASN A 133 18.94 7.73 17.86
N GLU A 134 19.57 6.63 18.25
CA GLU A 134 21.05 6.48 18.26
C GLU A 134 21.65 6.84 16.90
N LYS A 135 21.06 6.32 15.81
CA LYS A 135 21.52 6.59 14.44
C LYS A 135 21.08 7.95 13.89
N ARG A 136 20.33 8.75 14.67
CA ARG A 136 19.82 10.08 14.28
C ARG A 136 19.01 10.05 12.98
N VAL A 137 18.20 9.01 12.83
CA VAL A 137 17.31 8.85 11.67
C VAL A 137 16.31 9.99 11.60
N LYS A 138 16.07 10.53 10.42
CA LYS A 138 15.13 11.63 10.17
C LYS A 138 13.82 11.17 9.52
N LEU A 139 13.86 10.05 8.80
CA LEU A 139 12.69 9.47 8.13
C LEU A 139 12.71 7.95 8.27
N LEU A 140 11.62 7.42 8.78
CA LEU A 140 11.29 5.99 8.79
C LEU A 140 10.21 5.74 7.75
N CYS A 141 10.45 4.84 6.78
CA CYS A 141 9.50 4.42 5.77
C CYS A 141 9.06 2.98 6.04
N LEU A 142 7.75 2.77 6.15
CA LEU A 142 7.16 1.44 6.38
C LEU A 142 5.93 1.23 5.51
N SER A 143 5.66 -0.01 5.14
CA SER A 143 4.34 -0.41 4.67
C SER A 143 3.37 -0.46 5.85
N HIS A 144 2.20 0.19 5.74
CA HIS A 144 1.12 0.01 6.70
C HIS A 144 0.63 -1.46 6.69
N VAL A 145 0.46 -2.00 5.47
CA VAL A 145 0.18 -3.42 5.22
C VAL A 145 1.15 -3.92 4.17
N ASN A 146 1.88 -4.98 4.47
CA ASN A 146 2.81 -5.59 3.52
C ASN A 146 2.05 -6.26 2.36
N ASN A 147 2.48 -6.02 1.13
CA ASN A 147 1.79 -6.48 -0.08
C ASN A 147 2.02 -7.96 -0.43
N GLU A 148 2.96 -8.64 0.23
CA GLU A 148 3.22 -10.06 0.02
C GLU A 148 2.78 -10.92 1.20
N LEU A 149 2.99 -10.43 2.43
CA LEU A 149 2.67 -11.15 3.66
C LEU A 149 1.30 -10.78 4.23
N GLY A 150 0.82 -9.56 3.96
CA GLY A 150 -0.39 -9.01 4.59
C GLY A 150 -0.19 -8.58 6.04
N THR A 151 1.04 -8.60 6.54
CA THR A 151 1.37 -8.16 7.90
C THR A 151 1.11 -6.67 8.08
N VAL A 152 0.63 -6.30 9.27
CA VAL A 152 0.23 -4.93 9.64
C VAL A 152 1.29 -4.32 10.55
N ASN A 153 1.75 -3.12 10.21
CA ASN A 153 2.52 -2.25 11.10
C ASN A 153 1.57 -1.24 11.74
N PRO A 154 1.16 -1.40 13.02
CA PRO A 154 0.13 -0.57 13.64
C PRO A 154 0.61 0.87 13.82
N PRO A 155 -0.02 1.89 13.17
CA PRO A 155 0.49 3.27 13.17
C PRO A 155 0.58 3.87 14.57
N LEU A 156 -0.44 3.72 15.39
CA LEU A 156 -0.53 4.36 16.70
C LEU A 156 0.57 3.91 17.67
N SER A 157 0.89 2.61 17.67
CA SER A 157 1.96 2.06 18.51
C SER A 157 3.32 2.61 18.08
N ILE A 158 3.57 2.69 16.77
CA ILE A 158 4.82 3.21 16.22
C ILE A 158 4.95 4.71 16.49
N ILE A 159 3.88 5.48 16.27
CA ILE A 159 3.84 6.93 16.53
C ILE A 159 4.12 7.22 18.00
N SER A 160 3.47 6.47 18.92
CA SER A 160 3.69 6.62 20.36
C SER A 160 5.13 6.34 20.76
N ALA A 161 5.72 5.26 20.21
CA ALA A 161 7.12 4.91 20.47
C ALA A 161 8.09 5.96 19.89
N LEU A 162 7.85 6.45 18.65
CA LEU A 162 8.64 7.51 18.04
C LEU A 162 8.59 8.81 18.86
N ALA A 163 7.40 9.22 19.30
CA ALA A 163 7.23 10.43 20.10
C ALA A 163 8.04 10.38 21.41
N LYS A 164 8.13 9.19 22.03
CA LYS A 164 8.85 8.97 23.30
C LYS A 164 10.36 8.83 23.11
N GLU A 165 10.79 8.03 22.12
CA GLU A 165 12.18 7.56 22.03
C GLU A 165 12.99 8.16 20.88
N SER A 166 12.32 8.65 19.81
CA SER A 166 12.98 9.23 18.63
C SER A 166 12.13 10.35 17.97
N PRO A 167 11.85 11.44 18.72
CA PRO A 167 10.89 12.48 18.28
C PRO A 167 11.35 13.24 17.02
N GLN A 168 12.62 13.17 16.66
CA GLN A 168 13.15 13.75 15.41
C GLN A 168 12.84 12.90 14.17
N THR A 169 12.45 11.62 14.34
CA THR A 169 12.17 10.70 13.24
C THR A 169 10.73 10.88 12.75
N LYS A 170 10.58 11.29 11.51
CA LYS A 170 9.28 11.39 10.83
C LYS A 170 8.87 10.01 10.31
N LEU A 171 7.57 9.69 10.39
CA LEU A 171 7.02 8.43 9.89
C LEU A 171 6.31 8.65 8.55
N PHE A 172 6.73 7.90 7.54
CA PHE A 172 5.99 7.72 6.29
C PHE A 172 5.44 6.30 6.21
N LEU A 173 4.15 6.18 5.88
CA LEU A 173 3.51 4.89 5.65
C LEU A 173 3.07 4.73 4.20
N ASP A 174 3.50 3.64 3.58
CA ASP A 174 2.88 3.14 2.35
C ASP A 174 1.55 2.49 2.70
N GLY A 175 0.45 3.21 2.48
CA GLY A 175 -0.92 2.79 2.79
C GLY A 175 -1.65 2.10 1.65
N VAL A 176 -0.96 1.82 0.54
CA VAL A 176 -1.54 1.28 -0.70
C VAL A 176 -2.35 0.00 -0.48
N GLN A 177 -1.97 -0.84 0.48
CA GLN A 177 -2.70 -2.08 0.78
C GLN A 177 -3.66 -1.96 1.98
N ALA A 178 -3.79 -0.79 2.63
CA ALA A 178 -4.52 -0.64 3.89
C ALA A 178 -5.95 -0.12 3.72
N ILE A 179 -6.15 0.91 2.86
CA ILE A 179 -7.46 1.57 2.71
C ILE A 179 -8.53 0.57 2.25
N GLY A 180 -9.71 0.62 2.90
CA GLY A 180 -10.84 -0.28 2.66
C GLY A 180 -10.67 -1.71 3.22
N LYS A 181 -9.49 -2.01 3.80
CA LYS A 181 -9.17 -3.29 4.44
C LYS A 181 -8.94 -3.14 5.94
N LEU A 182 -8.40 -2.00 6.35
CA LEU A 182 -8.24 -1.62 7.75
C LEU A 182 -9.02 -0.33 8.02
N LYS A 183 -9.49 -0.19 9.25
CA LYS A 183 -10.12 1.06 9.71
C LYS A 183 -9.06 2.15 9.81
N VAL A 184 -9.33 3.30 9.22
CA VAL A 184 -8.49 4.48 9.39
C VAL A 184 -8.83 5.12 10.73
N ASP A 185 -7.84 5.25 11.60
CA ASP A 185 -7.97 5.97 12.86
C ASP A 185 -7.45 7.41 12.68
N LYS A 186 -8.31 8.40 12.96
CA LYS A 186 -7.95 9.82 12.85
C LYS A 186 -6.72 10.20 13.67
N ALA A 187 -6.47 9.50 14.78
CA ALA A 187 -5.34 9.79 15.66
C ALA A 187 -3.98 9.53 14.99
N MET A 188 -3.93 8.66 13.97
CA MET A 188 -2.68 8.38 13.28
C MET A 188 -2.12 9.61 12.54
N TRP A 189 -2.98 10.51 12.07
CA TRP A 189 -2.54 11.67 11.31
C TRP A 189 -1.65 12.62 12.11
N SER A 190 -1.83 12.70 13.44
CA SER A 190 -1.02 13.57 14.29
C SER A 190 0.47 13.22 14.31
N GLY A 191 0.82 11.98 13.99
CA GLY A 191 2.22 11.50 13.98
C GLY A 191 2.74 11.09 12.60
N LEU A 192 1.89 11.14 11.56
CA LEU A 192 2.31 10.82 10.21
C LEU A 192 2.87 12.03 9.49
N ALA A 193 4.05 11.87 8.91
CA ALA A 193 4.62 12.83 7.99
C ALA A 193 4.06 12.68 6.57
N GLY A 194 3.69 11.46 6.17
CA GLY A 194 3.08 11.18 4.88
C GLY A 194 2.46 9.78 4.80
N TYR A 195 1.53 9.64 3.83
CA TYR A 195 0.78 8.42 3.59
C TYR A 195 0.43 8.31 2.10
N SER A 196 0.69 7.16 1.48
CA SER A 196 0.37 6.93 0.07
C SER A 196 -0.86 6.04 -0.11
N VAL A 197 -1.63 6.29 -1.17
CA VAL A 197 -2.81 5.52 -1.57
C VAL A 197 -2.79 5.28 -3.08
N SER A 198 -3.33 4.16 -3.54
CA SER A 198 -3.45 3.83 -4.96
C SER A 198 -4.87 3.39 -5.31
N GLY A 199 -5.48 4.03 -6.31
CA GLY A 199 -6.88 3.79 -6.68
C GLY A 199 -7.16 2.35 -7.08
N HIS A 200 -6.29 1.73 -7.87
CA HIS A 200 -6.49 0.37 -8.38
C HIS A 200 -6.36 -0.75 -7.33
N LYS A 201 -6.08 -0.44 -6.08
CA LYS A 201 -6.06 -1.40 -4.96
C LYS A 201 -7.35 -1.39 -4.14
N ILE A 202 -8.24 -0.44 -4.44
CA ILE A 202 -9.52 -0.21 -3.74
C ILE A 202 -10.70 -0.15 -4.71
N HIS A 203 -10.63 -0.89 -5.81
CA HIS A 203 -11.64 -0.90 -6.88
C HIS A 203 -11.83 0.43 -7.61
N GLY A 204 -10.81 1.29 -7.55
CA GLY A 204 -10.73 2.56 -8.27
C GLY A 204 -9.96 2.47 -9.59
N PRO A 205 -9.84 3.60 -10.31
CA PRO A 205 -9.12 3.63 -11.57
C PRO A 205 -7.62 3.35 -11.41
N LYS A 206 -7.03 2.72 -12.43
CA LYS A 206 -5.57 2.73 -12.65
C LYS A 206 -5.13 4.11 -13.10
N GLY A 207 -3.90 4.48 -12.83
CA GLY A 207 -3.34 5.78 -13.23
C GLY A 207 -3.67 6.93 -12.30
N ILE A 208 -4.22 6.64 -11.12
CA ILE A 208 -4.52 7.64 -10.08
C ILE A 208 -4.19 7.12 -8.68
N GLY A 209 -3.68 8.00 -7.84
CA GLY A 209 -3.40 7.76 -6.43
C GLY A 209 -3.37 9.06 -5.64
N LEU A 210 -3.01 8.96 -4.38
CA LEU A 210 -2.88 10.09 -3.47
C LEU A 210 -1.57 10.04 -2.70
N LEU A 211 -0.99 11.21 -2.47
CA LEU A 211 -0.08 11.47 -1.37
C LEU A 211 -0.79 12.40 -0.37
N ILE A 212 -0.91 11.95 0.87
CA ILE A 212 -1.36 12.76 2.01
C ILE A 212 -0.10 13.08 2.83
N TYR A 213 0.15 14.36 3.14
CA TYR A 213 1.37 14.72 3.86
C TYR A 213 1.16 15.93 4.78
N ASP A 214 1.94 16.02 5.86
CA ASP A 214 1.93 17.16 6.79
C ASP A 214 2.29 18.44 6.04
N SER A 215 1.40 19.42 6.04
CA SER A 215 1.51 20.68 5.30
C SER A 215 2.70 21.56 5.73
N LYS A 216 3.30 21.28 6.91
CA LYS A 216 4.51 21.95 7.40
C LYS A 216 5.79 21.45 6.71
N LEU A 217 5.72 20.35 5.97
CA LEU A 217 6.88 19.81 5.27
C LEU A 217 7.09 20.54 3.96
N ASP A 218 8.32 20.99 3.71
CA ASP A 218 8.74 21.54 2.45
C ASP A 218 9.16 20.41 1.49
N LEU A 219 8.16 19.79 0.84
CA LEU A 219 8.40 18.78 -0.17
C LEU A 219 8.90 19.41 -1.47
N LYS A 220 10.06 18.99 -1.93
CA LYS A 220 10.60 19.39 -3.23
C LYS A 220 9.85 18.65 -4.35
N PRO A 221 9.38 19.35 -5.39
CA PRO A 221 8.69 18.73 -6.50
C PRO A 221 9.64 17.79 -7.27
N GLN A 222 9.11 16.64 -7.69
CA GLN A 222 9.81 15.73 -8.61
C GLN A 222 9.44 15.99 -10.07
N MET A 223 8.27 16.60 -10.29
CA MET A 223 7.77 17.00 -11.60
C MET A 223 7.64 18.54 -11.64
N HIS A 224 8.41 19.16 -12.47
CA HIS A 224 8.42 20.63 -12.63
C HIS A 224 7.45 21.06 -13.74
N GLY A 225 6.84 22.25 -13.59
CA GLY A 225 5.88 22.80 -14.56
C GLY A 225 5.03 23.93 -13.98
N GLY A 226 3.72 23.91 -14.21
CA GLY A 226 2.79 25.00 -13.90
C GLY A 226 2.42 25.19 -12.43
N LYS A 227 3.16 24.63 -11.49
CA LYS A 227 2.98 24.77 -10.03
C LYS A 227 1.61 24.34 -9.50
N GLN A 228 0.91 23.41 -10.18
CA GLN A 228 -0.33 22.83 -9.66
C GLN A 228 -0.08 22.13 -8.31
N GLN A 229 -1.15 21.88 -7.57
CA GLN A 229 -1.14 21.13 -6.32
C GLN A 229 -0.08 21.64 -5.33
N PHE A 230 -0.22 22.91 -4.94
CA PHE A 230 0.69 23.58 -3.99
C PHE A 230 2.16 23.70 -4.50
N GLY A 231 2.38 23.56 -5.80
CA GLY A 231 3.72 23.55 -6.39
C GLY A 231 4.49 22.24 -6.20
N VAL A 232 3.87 21.24 -5.57
CA VAL A 232 4.54 19.95 -5.25
C VAL A 232 4.44 18.95 -6.40
N ARG A 233 3.36 19.00 -7.18
CA ARG A 233 3.16 18.11 -8.32
C ARG A 233 2.51 18.84 -9.48
N SER A 234 3.30 19.19 -10.46
CA SER A 234 2.86 19.91 -11.66
C SER A 234 2.15 18.98 -12.66
N GLY A 235 1.42 19.58 -13.59
CA GLY A 235 0.70 18.89 -14.66
C GLY A 235 -0.82 19.04 -14.54
N THR A 236 -1.51 19.02 -15.68
CA THR A 236 -2.97 19.08 -15.75
C THR A 236 -3.57 17.92 -14.97
N LEU A 237 -4.53 18.22 -14.09
CA LEU A 237 -5.17 17.23 -13.24
C LEU A 237 -6.19 16.39 -14.04
N PRO A 238 -6.15 15.05 -13.92
CA PRO A 238 -7.04 14.15 -14.64
C PRO A 238 -8.40 14.06 -13.91
N LEU A 239 -9.26 15.09 -14.07
CA LEU A 239 -10.53 15.22 -13.35
C LEU A 239 -11.38 13.92 -13.37
N PRO A 240 -11.56 13.21 -14.51
CA PRO A 240 -12.34 11.97 -14.50
C PRO A 240 -11.78 10.91 -13.56
N LEU A 241 -10.45 10.73 -13.52
CA LEU A 241 -9.82 9.76 -12.62
C LEU A 241 -9.91 10.20 -11.15
N ILE A 242 -9.86 11.51 -10.89
CA ILE A 242 -10.02 12.06 -9.53
C ILE A 242 -11.43 11.76 -9.00
N LEU A 243 -12.47 11.98 -9.80
CA LEU A 243 -13.85 11.68 -9.43
C LEU A 243 -14.07 10.19 -9.23
N GLY A 244 -13.46 9.35 -10.08
CA GLY A 244 -13.47 7.89 -9.91
C GLY A 244 -12.75 7.46 -8.63
N LEU A 245 -11.62 8.09 -8.29
CA LEU A 245 -10.89 7.80 -7.04
C LEU A 245 -11.70 8.23 -5.80
N GLU A 246 -12.34 9.39 -5.84
CA GLU A 246 -13.25 9.83 -4.77
C GLU A 246 -14.34 8.79 -4.51
N THR A 247 -15.02 8.33 -5.57
CA THR A 247 -16.07 7.30 -5.48
C THR A 247 -15.50 6.01 -4.88
N ALA A 248 -14.34 5.56 -5.34
CA ALA A 248 -13.68 4.36 -4.82
C ALA A 248 -13.29 4.49 -3.34
N VAL A 249 -12.76 5.65 -2.90
CA VAL A 249 -12.42 5.88 -1.49
C VAL A 249 -13.66 5.88 -0.62
N LYS A 250 -14.74 6.57 -1.03
CA LYS A 250 -16.02 6.59 -0.31
C LYS A 250 -16.58 5.17 -0.14
N SER A 251 -16.65 4.42 -1.22
CA SER A 251 -17.12 3.03 -1.22
C SER A 251 -16.25 2.12 -0.34
N ALA A 252 -14.93 2.23 -0.44
CA ALA A 252 -14.00 1.43 0.34
C ALA A 252 -14.09 1.71 1.85
N VAL A 253 -14.15 2.99 2.24
CA VAL A 253 -14.19 3.39 3.64
C VAL A 253 -15.53 3.06 4.29
N SER A 254 -16.65 3.36 3.62
CA SER A 254 -18.00 3.07 4.15
C SER A 254 -18.26 1.57 4.35
N LYS A 255 -17.62 0.72 3.56
CA LYS A 255 -17.78 -0.74 3.61
C LYS A 255 -16.67 -1.45 4.42
N THR A 256 -15.76 -0.73 5.07
CA THR A 256 -14.57 -1.34 5.72
C THR A 256 -14.94 -2.43 6.71
N GLU A 257 -15.87 -2.20 7.63
CA GLU A 257 -16.24 -3.17 8.68
C GLU A 257 -16.88 -4.44 8.10
N THR A 258 -17.81 -4.27 7.17
CA THR A 258 -18.46 -5.41 6.48
C THR A 258 -17.46 -6.18 5.62
N THR A 259 -16.55 -5.46 4.94
CA THR A 259 -15.47 -6.03 4.15
C THR A 259 -14.52 -6.84 5.02
N GLN A 260 -14.07 -6.30 6.16
CA GLN A 260 -13.19 -7.01 7.09
C GLN A 260 -13.80 -8.32 7.57
N LYS A 261 -15.08 -8.29 7.98
CA LYS A 261 -15.79 -9.50 8.43
C LYS A 261 -15.82 -10.55 7.34
N HIS A 262 -16.23 -10.17 6.14
CA HIS A 262 -16.31 -11.06 4.99
C HIS A 262 -14.94 -11.64 4.60
N LEU A 263 -13.90 -10.80 4.54
CA LEU A 263 -12.55 -11.23 4.22
C LEU A 263 -11.99 -12.18 5.28
N ASN A 264 -12.35 -11.99 6.55
CA ASN A 264 -11.94 -12.88 7.63
C ASN A 264 -12.59 -14.27 7.47
N GLU A 265 -13.86 -14.34 7.09
CA GLU A 265 -14.54 -15.60 6.78
C GLU A 265 -13.86 -16.34 5.63
N LEU A 266 -13.54 -15.64 4.53
CA LEU A 266 -12.80 -16.21 3.39
C LEU A 266 -11.40 -16.69 3.77
N SER A 267 -10.69 -15.89 4.55
CA SER A 267 -9.35 -16.20 5.04
C SER A 267 -9.36 -17.48 5.90
N GLN A 268 -10.29 -17.56 6.86
CA GLN A 268 -10.44 -18.75 7.70
C GLN A 268 -10.83 -19.98 6.90
N HIS A 269 -11.73 -19.83 5.91
CA HIS A 269 -12.13 -20.93 5.03
C HIS A 269 -10.93 -21.48 4.26
N LEU A 270 -10.09 -20.60 3.67
CA LEU A 270 -8.87 -21.02 2.98
C LEU A 270 -7.91 -21.74 3.93
N VAL A 271 -7.63 -21.16 5.10
CA VAL A 271 -6.69 -21.76 6.09
C VAL A 271 -7.17 -23.13 6.55
N GLN A 272 -8.46 -23.27 6.84
CA GLN A 272 -9.06 -24.55 7.23
C GLN A 272 -8.98 -25.58 6.10
N GLY A 273 -9.24 -25.16 4.86
CA GLY A 273 -9.13 -26.01 3.67
C GLY A 273 -7.70 -26.52 3.45
N LEU A 274 -6.71 -25.64 3.57
CA LEU A 274 -5.30 -25.98 3.45
C LEU A 274 -4.83 -26.93 4.56
N ARG A 275 -5.21 -26.68 5.82
CA ARG A 275 -4.93 -27.59 6.95
C ARG A 275 -5.62 -28.94 6.78
N GLY A 276 -6.85 -28.95 6.23
CA GLY A 276 -7.56 -30.16 5.90
C GLY A 276 -6.90 -30.98 4.78
N LEU A 277 -6.33 -30.29 3.78
CA LEU A 277 -5.55 -30.92 2.72
C LEU A 277 -4.28 -31.59 3.29
N GLU A 278 -3.53 -30.89 4.13
CA GLU A 278 -2.32 -31.41 4.78
C GLU A 278 -2.63 -32.68 5.62
N LYS A 279 -3.76 -32.71 6.34
CA LYS A 279 -4.20 -33.90 7.09
C LYS A 279 -4.52 -35.09 6.19
N ARG A 280 -5.08 -34.86 5.00
CA ARG A 280 -5.44 -35.92 4.03
C ARG A 280 -4.24 -36.40 3.22
N THR A 281 -3.19 -35.58 3.11
CA THR A 281 -1.99 -35.83 2.33
C THR A 281 -0.78 -35.50 3.20
N PRO A 282 -0.36 -36.41 4.11
CA PRO A 282 0.68 -36.13 5.10
C PRO A 282 2.06 -35.82 4.51
N GLU A 283 2.30 -36.20 3.25
CA GLU A 283 3.52 -35.87 2.50
C GLU A 283 3.58 -34.38 2.12
N LEU A 284 2.42 -33.74 2.02
CA LEU A 284 2.29 -32.32 1.71
C LEU A 284 2.47 -31.51 3.00
N LYS A 285 3.56 -30.76 3.07
CA LYS A 285 3.81 -29.83 4.18
C LYS A 285 3.48 -28.41 3.73
N ILE A 286 2.50 -27.80 4.37
CA ILE A 286 2.10 -26.42 4.10
C ILE A 286 2.69 -25.51 5.17
N ARG A 287 3.48 -24.53 4.75
CA ARG A 287 3.97 -23.48 5.63
C ARG A 287 3.18 -22.20 5.38
N PHE A 288 2.52 -21.67 6.39
CA PHE A 288 1.97 -20.31 6.34
C PHE A 288 3.09 -19.30 6.60
N ASN A 289 3.30 -18.39 5.65
CA ASN A 289 4.28 -17.30 5.74
C ASN A 289 3.62 -16.03 6.32
N SER A 290 2.29 -15.94 6.21
CA SER A 290 1.46 -14.94 6.87
C SER A 290 1.05 -15.41 8.26
N CYS A 291 0.80 -14.47 9.18
CA CYS A 291 0.16 -14.76 10.45
C CYS A 291 -1.30 -15.17 10.19
N VAL A 292 -1.74 -16.29 10.74
CA VAL A 292 -3.10 -16.85 10.50
C VAL A 292 -3.87 -17.06 11.81
N ASP A 293 -3.51 -16.31 12.86
CA ASP A 293 -4.15 -16.35 14.18
C ASP A 293 -5.45 -15.53 14.26
N GLY A 294 -5.76 -14.74 13.23
CA GLY A 294 -6.96 -13.92 13.14
C GLY A 294 -6.83 -12.54 13.81
N ASP A 295 -5.67 -12.18 14.34
CA ASP A 295 -5.43 -10.85 14.92
C ASP A 295 -5.25 -9.79 13.83
N ILE A 296 -6.25 -8.92 13.65
CA ILE A 296 -6.25 -7.83 12.66
C ILE A 296 -5.14 -6.80 12.89
N ASN A 297 -4.61 -6.69 14.10
CA ASN A 297 -3.49 -5.79 14.39
C ASN A 297 -2.15 -6.35 13.92
N LYS A 298 -2.10 -7.63 13.59
CA LYS A 298 -0.91 -8.31 13.06
C LYS A 298 -1.03 -8.59 11.57
N GLN A 299 -2.24 -8.91 11.11
CA GLN A 299 -2.48 -9.45 9.78
C GLN A 299 -3.79 -8.92 9.20
N THR A 300 -3.74 -8.41 7.95
CA THR A 300 -4.98 -8.16 7.20
C THR A 300 -5.60 -9.48 6.75
N PRO A 301 -6.91 -9.67 6.88
CA PRO A 301 -7.56 -10.89 6.38
C PRO A 301 -7.65 -10.95 4.85
N SER A 302 -7.30 -9.86 4.17
CA SER A 302 -7.39 -9.78 2.70
C SER A 302 -6.30 -10.54 1.96
N LEU A 303 -5.25 -11.02 2.65
CA LEU A 303 -4.09 -11.61 2.01
C LEU A 303 -3.49 -12.72 2.87
N ILE A 304 -3.21 -13.87 2.24
CA ILE A 304 -2.49 -14.99 2.86
C ILE A 304 -1.38 -15.44 1.90
N ASN A 305 -0.18 -15.56 2.45
CA ASN A 305 0.98 -16.14 1.80
C ASN A 305 1.33 -17.48 2.46
N PHE A 306 1.56 -18.49 1.65
CA PHE A 306 1.93 -19.83 2.10
C PHE A 306 2.80 -20.53 1.08
N SER A 307 3.51 -21.57 1.50
CA SER A 307 4.43 -22.35 0.66
C SER A 307 4.05 -23.84 0.67
N PHE A 308 4.30 -24.50 -0.46
CA PHE A 308 4.10 -25.96 -0.67
C PHE A 308 5.40 -26.66 -1.07
N PRO A 309 6.44 -26.70 -0.22
CA PRO A 309 7.65 -27.43 -0.60
C PRO A 309 7.36 -28.93 -0.81
N PRO A 310 7.89 -29.54 -1.88
CA PRO A 310 8.86 -29.01 -2.86
C PRO A 310 8.24 -28.43 -4.13
N VAL A 311 6.91 -28.17 -4.19
CA VAL A 311 6.22 -27.71 -5.40
C VAL A 311 6.52 -26.23 -5.64
N GLU A 312 7.08 -25.90 -6.81
CA GLU A 312 7.31 -24.51 -7.18
C GLU A 312 6.00 -23.74 -7.37
N GLY A 313 5.95 -22.53 -6.83
CA GLY A 313 4.77 -21.66 -6.88
C GLY A 313 4.33 -21.33 -8.31
N GLU A 314 5.28 -21.16 -9.24
CA GLU A 314 5.00 -20.90 -10.65
C GLU A 314 4.29 -22.10 -11.31
N VAL A 315 4.73 -23.32 -11.02
CA VAL A 315 4.07 -24.53 -11.52
C VAL A 315 2.64 -24.61 -11.00
N LEU A 316 2.44 -24.38 -9.69
CA LEU A 316 1.12 -24.41 -9.08
C LEU A 316 0.23 -23.28 -9.60
N LEU A 317 0.77 -22.08 -9.83
CA LEU A 317 0.05 -20.95 -10.44
C LEU A 317 -0.52 -21.36 -11.79
N HIS A 318 0.28 -21.96 -12.70
CA HIS A 318 -0.19 -22.37 -14.02
C HIS A 318 -1.21 -23.51 -13.97
N HIS A 319 -1.09 -24.43 -13.02
CA HIS A 319 -2.12 -25.46 -12.79
C HIS A 319 -3.45 -24.88 -12.31
N LEU A 320 -3.40 -23.84 -11.46
CA LEU A 320 -4.60 -23.12 -11.00
C LEU A 320 -5.21 -22.27 -12.14
N GLU A 321 -4.37 -21.58 -12.90
CA GLU A 321 -4.77 -20.80 -14.08
C GLU A 321 -5.53 -21.67 -15.10
N ALA A 322 -5.03 -22.89 -15.38
CA ALA A 322 -5.70 -23.85 -16.26
C ALA A 322 -7.12 -24.23 -15.76
N LYS A 323 -7.41 -24.00 -14.48
CA LYS A 323 -8.73 -24.16 -13.85
C LYS A 323 -9.48 -22.84 -13.69
N ASN A 324 -9.04 -21.75 -14.34
CA ASN A 324 -9.57 -20.39 -14.22
C ASN A 324 -9.51 -19.82 -12.80
N ILE A 325 -8.49 -20.20 -12.01
CA ILE A 325 -8.18 -19.66 -10.67
C ILE A 325 -6.88 -18.88 -10.77
N PHE A 326 -6.95 -17.57 -10.52
CA PHE A 326 -5.82 -16.65 -10.65
C PHE A 326 -5.30 -16.22 -9.28
N VAL A 327 -4.07 -16.56 -8.97
CA VAL A 327 -3.37 -16.27 -7.72
C VAL A 327 -2.09 -15.49 -7.99
N GLY A 328 -1.50 -14.86 -6.96
CA GLY A 328 -0.20 -14.18 -7.08
C GLY A 328 0.97 -15.10 -6.69
N LEU A 329 2.11 -14.89 -7.31
CA LEU A 329 3.40 -15.30 -6.76
C LEU A 329 3.83 -14.26 -5.72
N GLY A 330 4.72 -14.62 -4.79
CA GLY A 330 5.18 -13.74 -3.70
C GLY A 330 5.56 -12.33 -4.17
N SER A 331 6.17 -12.17 -5.34
CA SER A 331 6.47 -10.85 -5.90
C SER A 331 5.90 -10.71 -7.31
N ALA A 332 4.78 -10.01 -7.45
CA ALA A 332 4.21 -9.68 -8.77
C ALA A 332 5.15 -8.79 -9.63
N CYS A 333 6.02 -8.00 -8.98
CA CYS A 333 6.99 -7.13 -9.67
C CYS A 333 8.24 -7.88 -10.18
N SER A 334 8.49 -9.11 -9.76
CA SER A 334 9.61 -9.94 -10.21
C SER A 334 9.19 -11.07 -11.14
N ALA A 335 8.00 -11.01 -11.73
CA ALA A 335 7.52 -11.99 -12.72
C ALA A 335 8.48 -12.19 -13.92
N HIS A 336 9.41 -11.26 -14.14
CA HIS A 336 10.48 -11.37 -15.14
C HIS A 336 11.85 -11.71 -14.53
N SER A 337 12.00 -11.78 -13.21
CA SER A 337 13.25 -12.18 -12.56
C SER A 337 13.10 -13.58 -11.97
N LYS A 338 14.06 -14.46 -12.25
CA LYS A 338 14.16 -15.80 -11.61
C LYS A 338 14.54 -15.73 -10.12
N GLU A 339 14.66 -14.51 -9.56
CA GLU A 339 15.05 -14.31 -8.17
C GLU A 339 13.85 -14.47 -7.23
N PRO A 340 14.01 -15.22 -6.14
CA PRO A 340 12.95 -15.38 -5.14
C PRO A 340 12.65 -14.07 -4.42
N SER A 341 11.46 -13.97 -3.84
CA SER A 341 11.02 -12.77 -3.11
C SER A 341 12.00 -12.39 -2.00
N LYS A 342 12.52 -11.16 -2.06
CA LYS A 342 13.37 -10.58 -1.00
C LYS A 342 12.61 -10.45 0.33
N ILE A 343 11.29 -10.24 0.27
CA ILE A 343 10.42 -10.14 1.45
C ILE A 343 10.35 -11.49 2.16
N LEU A 344 10.09 -12.57 1.41
CA LEU A 344 10.02 -13.93 1.98
C LEU A 344 11.37 -14.39 2.53
N MET A 345 12.47 -14.10 1.83
CA MET A 345 13.80 -14.36 2.35
C MET A 345 14.11 -13.52 3.60
N GLY A 346 13.63 -12.27 3.63
CA GLY A 346 13.80 -11.37 4.77
C GLY A 346 13.13 -11.84 6.06
N ILE A 347 12.05 -12.62 5.95
CA ILE A 347 11.42 -13.28 7.12
C ILE A 347 11.99 -14.67 7.41
N GLY A 348 13.12 -15.03 6.78
CA GLY A 348 13.88 -16.24 7.09
C GLY A 348 13.55 -17.47 6.24
N LEU A 349 12.84 -17.34 5.12
CA LEU A 349 12.69 -18.44 4.16
C LEU A 349 13.99 -18.67 3.40
N THR A 350 14.28 -19.94 3.10
CA THR A 350 15.30 -20.27 2.12
C THR A 350 14.85 -19.88 0.71
N LYS A 351 15.79 -19.81 -0.24
CA LYS A 351 15.45 -19.55 -1.66
C LYS A 351 14.45 -20.56 -2.21
N GLU A 352 14.60 -21.82 -1.86
CA GLU A 352 13.70 -22.90 -2.27
C GLU A 352 12.30 -22.71 -1.68
N GLN A 353 12.20 -22.45 -0.38
CA GLN A 353 10.93 -22.20 0.28
C GLN A 353 10.21 -20.98 -0.31
N ALA A 354 10.95 -19.90 -0.60
CA ALA A 354 10.39 -18.70 -1.21
C ALA A 354 9.88 -18.94 -2.63
N ARG A 355 10.54 -19.80 -3.41
CA ARG A 355 10.08 -20.21 -4.75
C ARG A 355 8.81 -21.06 -4.71
N CYS A 356 8.60 -21.82 -3.64
CA CYS A 356 7.43 -22.67 -3.45
C CYS A 356 6.21 -21.90 -2.91
N SER A 357 6.27 -20.56 -2.87
CA SER A 357 5.24 -19.73 -2.23
C SER A 357 4.18 -19.26 -3.21
N LEU A 358 2.94 -19.19 -2.72
CA LEU A 358 1.81 -18.52 -3.36
C LEU A 358 1.24 -17.44 -2.45
N ARG A 359 0.69 -16.42 -3.10
CA ARG A 359 -0.10 -15.39 -2.43
C ARG A 359 -1.55 -15.45 -2.93
N VAL A 360 -2.47 -15.65 -2.01
CA VAL A 360 -3.90 -15.49 -2.24
C VAL A 360 -4.34 -14.18 -1.65
N SER A 361 -5.01 -13.35 -2.43
CA SER A 361 -5.54 -12.09 -1.94
C SER A 361 -6.98 -11.87 -2.40
N PHE A 362 -7.84 -11.65 -1.41
CA PHE A 362 -9.27 -11.52 -1.56
C PHE A 362 -9.72 -10.08 -1.77
N SER A 363 -10.88 -9.93 -2.38
CA SER A 363 -11.66 -8.70 -2.38
C SER A 363 -13.07 -8.98 -1.82
N ARG A 364 -13.83 -7.92 -1.56
CA ARG A 364 -15.22 -8.00 -1.11
C ARG A 364 -16.17 -8.71 -2.09
N TYR A 365 -15.73 -9.01 -3.30
CA TYR A 365 -16.51 -9.68 -4.35
C TYR A 365 -16.20 -11.17 -4.48
N ASN A 366 -15.19 -11.69 -3.77
CA ASN A 366 -14.97 -13.12 -3.72
C ASN A 366 -15.99 -13.79 -2.82
N THR A 367 -16.34 -15.04 -3.14
CA THR A 367 -17.26 -15.89 -2.36
C THR A 367 -16.58 -17.20 -2.01
N THR A 368 -17.10 -17.91 -1.03
CA THR A 368 -16.68 -19.27 -0.63
C THR A 368 -17.04 -20.31 -1.70
#